data_03b7997813d442d5d9bacb214aea7b7f
#
_entry.id   03b7997813d442d5d9bacb214aea7b7f
#
_cell.length_a   1.000
_cell.length_b   1.000
_cell.length_c   1.000
_cell.angle_alpha   90.00
_cell.angle_beta   90.00
_cell.angle_gamma   90.00
#
_symmetry.space_group_name_H-M   'P 1'
#
loop_
_entity.id
_entity.type
_entity.pdbx_description
1 polymer ?
#
loop_
_entity_poly.entity_id
_entity_poly.type
_entity_poly.pdbx_seq_one_letter_code
_entity_poly.pdbx_strand_id
1 'polypeptide(L)'
;MGSRVRVWLNRTYAENVFFMDQLRSNPQLRPVEIHATHGDPDSPVLAAADTAAMEPEGLSPAAYVEYALDQCARHSIDVFVPVLQQAAIVAHRAEFAALGTALLAPPSEAVAVFLDKATAYQAVQAVGVPVPPWWRVRTEEELVAAVETLEAEGHKACFKPAAGAGGVGFRVITRAPFSLAHLNGFPSPYVPLDLVVEALRSADEPVDWLVMPLLGQPEVSVDCLTAPDGRVRMAVGRTKNGRRRGFTLHPSFIEPARLLAEAFGLHYLTNIQFRMLGDDPVLMDVNTRPAGGLHQLSQCGINAPWAAVQLALGEETGEMVPPLLGQDYTVLAGPRPVRPVSLPHQRTDAPAPALPAVPAPAPRDGGRSGAGVRAHPCVQGLQRDHGRHRARLSPTPRPPLLTSRLSLFTSRPSPFTSHHPLTGLDQFRATP
;
A
#
# COMPACT_ATOMS: atom_id res chain seq x y z
N MET A 1 -13.20 -9.35 33.68
CA MET A 1 -13.27 -9.25 32.20
C MET A 1 -13.37 -7.76 31.86
N GLY A 2 -12.50 -7.24 31.00
CA GLY A 2 -12.56 -5.84 30.57
C GLY A 2 -13.86 -5.53 29.81
N SER A 3 -14.28 -4.25 29.78
CA SER A 3 -15.41 -3.82 28.97
C SER A 3 -15.18 -4.14 27.50
N ARG A 4 -16.27 -4.43 26.76
CA ARG A 4 -16.23 -4.62 25.31
C ARG A 4 -15.72 -3.36 24.63
N VAL A 5 -14.91 -3.52 23.59
CA VAL A 5 -14.41 -2.41 22.74
C VAL A 5 -15.11 -2.47 21.39
N ARG A 6 -15.68 -1.36 20.94
CA ARG A 6 -16.32 -1.21 19.62
C ARG A 6 -15.41 -0.44 18.70
N VAL A 7 -15.00 -1.09 17.61
CA VAL A 7 -14.07 -0.53 16.63
C VAL A 7 -14.77 -0.38 15.29
N TRP A 8 -14.67 0.78 14.67
CA TRP A 8 -15.18 1.02 13.32
C TRP A 8 -14.07 1.20 12.30
N LEU A 9 -14.20 0.54 11.14
CA LEU A 9 -13.37 0.71 9.96
C LEU A 9 -14.24 1.16 8.77
N ASN A 10 -13.94 2.31 8.17
CA ASN A 10 -14.65 2.82 7.01
C ASN A 10 -13.86 2.55 5.70
N ARG A 11 -14.53 2.09 4.66
CA ARG A 11 -14.03 1.84 3.28
C ARG A 11 -12.53 1.45 3.23
N THR A 12 -12.18 0.46 4.02
CA THR A 12 -10.81 -0.02 4.18
C THR A 12 -10.47 -1.12 3.17
N TYR A 13 -9.19 -1.51 3.09
CA TYR A 13 -8.72 -2.54 2.15
C TYR A 13 -9.22 -3.94 2.54
N ALA A 14 -9.36 -4.81 1.53
CA ALA A 14 -9.76 -6.20 1.73
C ALA A 14 -8.87 -6.95 2.74
N GLU A 15 -7.57 -6.67 2.75
CA GLU A 15 -6.61 -7.27 3.67
C GLU A 15 -6.84 -6.89 5.14
N ASN A 16 -7.63 -5.85 5.41
CA ASN A 16 -7.96 -5.46 6.79
C ASN A 16 -8.94 -6.41 7.48
N VAL A 17 -9.44 -7.44 6.80
CA VAL A 17 -10.03 -8.61 7.48
C VAL A 17 -9.05 -9.26 8.46
N PHE A 18 -7.76 -9.29 8.13
CA PHE A 18 -6.72 -9.77 9.04
C PHE A 18 -6.44 -8.82 10.21
N PHE A 19 -6.60 -7.51 9.98
CA PHE A 19 -6.57 -6.51 11.06
C PHE A 19 -7.69 -6.80 12.07
N MET A 20 -8.90 -7.06 11.60
CA MET A 20 -10.05 -7.43 12.43
C MET A 20 -9.80 -8.74 13.20
N ASP A 21 -9.23 -9.76 12.53
CA ASP A 21 -8.88 -11.02 13.17
C ASP A 21 -7.88 -10.82 14.31
N GLN A 22 -6.88 -9.93 14.13
CA GLN A 22 -5.90 -9.60 15.16
C GLN A 22 -6.52 -8.83 16.34
N LEU A 23 -7.49 -7.96 16.10
CA LEU A 23 -8.26 -7.31 17.17
C LEU A 23 -9.01 -8.35 18.04
N ARG A 24 -9.65 -9.34 17.40
CA ARG A 24 -10.38 -10.40 18.10
C ARG A 24 -9.44 -11.35 18.86
N SER A 25 -8.24 -11.60 18.29
CA SER A 25 -7.22 -12.46 18.88
C SER A 25 -6.27 -11.68 19.80
N ASN A 26 -6.77 -10.67 20.51
CA ASN A 26 -5.93 -9.89 21.40
C ASN A 26 -5.49 -10.70 22.64
N PRO A 27 -4.25 -10.45 23.14
CA PRO A 27 -3.67 -11.26 24.22
C PRO A 27 -4.38 -11.09 25.57
N GLN A 28 -5.13 -9.99 25.78
CA GLN A 28 -5.94 -9.77 26.98
C GLN A 28 -7.30 -10.45 26.94
N LEU A 29 -7.64 -11.13 25.82
CA LEU A 29 -8.95 -11.76 25.61
C LEU A 29 -10.12 -10.80 25.82
N ARG A 30 -9.90 -9.50 25.56
CA ARG A 30 -10.91 -8.47 25.69
C ARG A 30 -11.92 -8.62 24.53
N PRO A 31 -13.22 -8.62 24.80
CA PRO A 31 -14.21 -8.70 23.74
C PRO A 31 -14.13 -7.49 22.81
N VAL A 32 -14.03 -7.71 21.51
CA VAL A 32 -14.03 -6.67 20.47
C VAL A 32 -15.23 -6.88 19.57
N GLU A 33 -16.00 -5.82 19.35
CA GLU A 33 -17.09 -5.75 18.37
C GLU A 33 -16.65 -4.83 17.23
N ILE A 34 -16.73 -5.30 16.02
CA ILE A 34 -16.25 -4.58 14.84
C ILE A 34 -17.43 -4.15 13.99
N HIS A 35 -17.55 -2.84 13.80
CA HIS A 35 -18.41 -2.23 12.81
C HIS A 35 -17.60 -1.95 11.54
N ALA A 36 -18.15 -2.22 10.36
CA ALA A 36 -17.51 -1.89 9.09
C ALA A 36 -18.50 -1.27 8.11
N THR A 37 -18.02 -0.27 7.37
CA THR A 37 -18.79 0.33 6.29
C THR A 37 -17.98 0.34 5.00
N HIS A 38 -18.64 0.15 3.84
CA HIS A 38 -17.97 0.11 2.54
C HIS A 38 -18.92 0.51 1.41
N GLY A 39 -18.40 1.11 0.32
CA GLY A 39 -19.19 1.43 -0.86
C GLY A 39 -19.37 0.24 -1.82
N ASP A 40 -18.55 -0.80 -1.71
CA ASP A 40 -18.65 -2.03 -2.48
C ASP A 40 -19.34 -3.11 -1.64
N PRO A 41 -20.53 -3.60 -2.06
CA PRO A 41 -21.27 -4.62 -1.32
C PRO A 41 -20.54 -5.97 -1.23
N ASP A 42 -19.64 -6.25 -2.18
CA ASP A 42 -18.86 -7.49 -2.24
C ASP A 42 -17.55 -7.41 -1.44
N SER A 43 -17.29 -6.29 -0.77
CA SER A 43 -16.09 -6.13 0.06
C SER A 43 -16.04 -7.17 1.19
N PRO A 44 -14.96 -7.97 1.29
CA PRO A 44 -14.83 -8.99 2.33
C PRO A 44 -14.81 -8.41 3.74
N VAL A 45 -14.55 -7.11 3.88
CA VAL A 45 -14.54 -6.37 5.14
C VAL A 45 -15.94 -6.35 5.76
N LEU A 46 -16.99 -6.17 4.94
CA LEU A 46 -18.38 -6.20 5.42
C LEU A 46 -18.76 -7.57 5.97
N ALA A 47 -18.35 -8.65 5.28
CA ALA A 47 -18.63 -10.01 5.71
C ALA A 47 -17.85 -10.42 6.97
N ALA A 48 -16.72 -9.79 7.24
CA ALA A 48 -15.87 -10.07 8.40
C ALA A 48 -16.27 -9.30 9.65
N ALA A 49 -17.06 -8.22 9.53
CA ALA A 49 -17.51 -7.40 10.64
C ALA A 49 -18.65 -8.06 11.43
N ASP A 50 -18.84 -7.64 12.69
CA ASP A 50 -19.97 -8.06 13.53
C ASP A 50 -21.24 -7.29 13.13
N THR A 51 -21.08 -6.01 12.77
CA THR A 51 -22.11 -5.17 12.15
C THR A 51 -21.55 -4.51 10.91
N ALA A 52 -22.34 -4.42 9.85
CA ALA A 52 -21.92 -3.86 8.59
C ALA A 52 -22.99 -2.98 7.94
N ALA A 53 -22.56 -1.92 7.23
CA ALA A 53 -23.47 -1.06 6.48
C ALA A 53 -22.83 -0.60 5.16
N MET A 54 -23.68 -0.32 4.17
CA MET A 54 -23.25 0.35 2.95
C MET A 54 -23.05 1.84 3.20
N GLU A 55 -21.96 2.39 2.69
CA GLU A 55 -21.71 3.83 2.72
C GLU A 55 -22.52 4.53 1.62
N PRO A 56 -23.11 5.69 1.92
CA PRO A 56 -23.69 6.53 0.88
C PRO A 56 -22.63 6.96 -0.14
N GLU A 57 -23.02 7.02 -1.41
CA GLU A 57 -22.16 7.51 -2.48
C GLU A 57 -22.23 9.02 -2.64
N GLY A 58 -21.18 9.62 -3.16
CA GLY A 58 -21.16 11.03 -3.58
C GLY A 58 -21.23 12.05 -2.45
N LEU A 59 -20.99 11.67 -1.21
CA LEU A 59 -20.96 12.63 -0.09
C LEU A 59 -19.78 13.60 -0.24
N SER A 60 -20.06 14.89 -0.04
CA SER A 60 -19.01 15.88 0.17
C SER A 60 -18.21 15.55 1.44
N PRO A 61 -16.95 16.06 1.59
CA PRO A 61 -16.19 15.84 2.82
C PRO A 61 -16.94 16.23 4.09
N ALA A 62 -17.67 17.35 4.09
CA ALA A 62 -18.48 17.79 5.24
C ALA A 62 -19.64 16.84 5.54
N ALA A 63 -20.42 16.45 4.51
CA ALA A 63 -21.52 15.49 4.68
C ALA A 63 -21.01 14.10 5.12
N TYR A 64 -19.78 13.74 4.74
CA TYR A 64 -19.16 12.50 5.21
C TYR A 64 -18.79 12.56 6.71
N VAL A 65 -18.35 13.71 7.20
CA VAL A 65 -18.11 13.93 8.65
C VAL A 65 -19.40 13.78 9.44
N GLU A 66 -20.51 14.40 9.00
CA GLU A 66 -21.82 14.25 9.64
C GLU A 66 -22.28 12.79 9.67
N TYR A 67 -22.14 12.08 8.55
CA TYR A 67 -22.40 10.64 8.46
C TYR A 67 -21.54 9.86 9.46
N ALA A 68 -20.24 10.19 9.55
CA ALA A 68 -19.32 9.49 10.44
C ALA A 68 -19.63 9.72 11.92
N LEU A 69 -20.00 10.94 12.30
CA LEU A 69 -20.44 11.27 13.67
C LEU A 69 -21.71 10.51 14.02
N ASP A 70 -22.69 10.44 13.11
CA ASP A 70 -23.93 9.68 13.30
C ASP A 70 -23.64 8.17 13.47
N GLN A 71 -22.75 7.57 12.66
CA GLN A 71 -22.33 6.18 12.83
C GLN A 71 -21.68 5.94 14.20
N CYS A 72 -20.79 6.83 14.63
CA CYS A 72 -20.14 6.72 15.94
C CYS A 72 -21.16 6.77 17.08
N ALA A 73 -22.11 7.70 17.02
CA ALA A 73 -23.14 7.83 18.03
C ALA A 73 -24.08 6.61 18.08
N ARG A 74 -24.61 6.18 16.93
CA ARG A 74 -25.57 5.04 16.83
C ARG A 74 -24.97 3.73 17.30
N HIS A 75 -23.71 3.47 16.95
CA HIS A 75 -23.03 2.22 17.28
C HIS A 75 -22.20 2.31 18.56
N SER A 76 -22.20 3.49 19.24
CA SER A 76 -21.39 3.74 20.44
C SER A 76 -19.94 3.33 20.23
N ILE A 77 -19.32 3.81 19.15
CA ILE A 77 -17.96 3.44 18.74
C ILE A 77 -16.93 4.00 19.72
N ASP A 78 -16.07 3.15 20.26
CA ASP A 78 -14.97 3.55 21.14
C ASP A 78 -13.74 4.00 20.35
N VAL A 79 -13.43 3.31 19.22
CA VAL A 79 -12.28 3.63 18.37
C VAL A 79 -12.69 3.60 16.90
N PHE A 80 -12.45 4.70 16.21
CA PHE A 80 -12.66 4.80 14.77
C PHE A 80 -11.30 4.83 14.02
N VAL A 81 -11.14 3.94 13.04
CA VAL A 81 -9.96 3.85 12.16
C VAL A 81 -10.30 4.45 10.80
N PRO A 82 -10.10 5.77 10.57
CA PRO A 82 -10.53 6.43 9.35
C PRO A 82 -9.56 6.17 8.20
N VAL A 83 -10.09 5.74 7.05
CA VAL A 83 -9.36 5.57 5.79
C VAL A 83 -9.91 6.50 4.73
N LEU A 84 -11.21 6.42 4.41
CA LEU A 84 -11.87 7.36 3.51
C LEU A 84 -12.11 8.70 4.21
N GLN A 85 -11.88 9.81 3.49
CA GLN A 85 -12.06 11.18 3.99
C GLN A 85 -11.28 11.48 5.29
N GLN A 86 -10.13 10.80 5.48
CA GLN A 86 -9.34 10.92 6.71
C GLN A 86 -9.05 12.38 7.09
N ALA A 87 -8.67 13.22 6.12
CA ALA A 87 -8.35 14.62 6.37
C ALA A 87 -9.53 15.40 6.95
N ALA A 88 -10.73 15.22 6.38
CA ALA A 88 -11.94 15.87 6.88
C ALA A 88 -12.30 15.35 8.29
N ILE A 89 -12.21 14.03 8.53
CA ILE A 89 -12.51 13.41 9.81
C ILE A 89 -11.58 13.92 10.91
N VAL A 90 -10.25 13.94 10.68
CA VAL A 90 -9.31 14.36 11.73
C VAL A 90 -9.40 15.85 12.06
N ALA A 91 -9.86 16.68 11.14
CA ALA A 91 -10.16 18.09 11.41
C ALA A 91 -11.29 18.29 12.45
N HIS A 92 -12.18 17.30 12.60
CA HIS A 92 -13.29 17.30 13.55
C HIS A 92 -13.06 16.40 14.78
N ARG A 93 -11.79 16.11 15.10
CA ARG A 93 -11.39 15.21 16.20
C ARG A 93 -12.09 15.51 17.53
N ALA A 94 -12.28 16.79 17.86
CA ALA A 94 -12.93 17.19 19.10
C ALA A 94 -14.40 16.74 19.17
N GLU A 95 -15.10 16.76 18.05
CA GLU A 95 -16.51 16.33 17.95
C GLU A 95 -16.64 14.81 18.16
N PHE A 96 -15.74 14.02 17.57
CA PHE A 96 -15.67 12.57 17.84
C PHE A 96 -15.31 12.29 19.30
N ALA A 97 -14.37 13.01 19.88
CA ALA A 97 -14.02 12.87 21.29
C ALA A 97 -15.18 13.20 22.23
N ALA A 98 -16.03 14.19 21.88
CA ALA A 98 -17.25 14.52 22.64
C ALA A 98 -18.29 13.39 22.64
N LEU A 99 -18.27 12.50 21.63
CA LEU A 99 -19.07 11.27 21.57
C LEU A 99 -18.41 10.09 22.32
N GLY A 100 -17.20 10.28 22.87
CA GLY A 100 -16.40 9.20 23.46
C GLY A 100 -15.67 8.34 22.45
N THR A 101 -15.59 8.76 21.17
CA THR A 101 -14.90 8.04 20.11
C THR A 101 -13.48 8.57 19.92
N ALA A 102 -12.47 7.72 20.07
CA ALA A 102 -11.10 8.04 19.74
C ALA A 102 -10.81 7.79 18.24
N LEU A 103 -10.16 8.75 17.56
CA LEU A 103 -9.70 8.57 16.17
C LEU A 103 -8.30 7.96 16.16
N LEU A 104 -8.17 6.77 15.57
CA LEU A 104 -6.90 6.08 15.33
C LEU A 104 -6.26 6.64 14.06
N ALA A 105 -5.82 7.89 14.13
CA ALA A 105 -5.20 8.64 13.04
C ALA A 105 -4.31 9.76 13.59
N PRO A 106 -3.26 10.20 12.87
CA PRO A 106 -2.45 11.36 13.24
C PRO A 106 -3.28 12.65 13.36
N PRO A 107 -2.70 13.73 13.93
CA PRO A 107 -3.29 15.06 13.92
C PRO A 107 -3.53 15.58 12.49
N SER A 108 -4.44 16.55 12.35
CA SER A 108 -4.83 17.13 11.05
C SER A 108 -3.65 17.73 10.29
N GLU A 109 -2.74 18.37 11.00
CA GLU A 109 -1.53 19.00 10.43
C GLU A 109 -0.62 17.95 9.79
N ALA A 110 -0.42 16.83 10.47
CA ALA A 110 0.38 15.73 9.95
C ALA A 110 -0.30 15.07 8.73
N VAL A 111 -1.60 14.84 8.78
CA VAL A 111 -2.35 14.29 7.65
C VAL A 111 -2.27 15.22 6.44
N ALA A 112 -2.42 16.53 6.64
CA ALA A 112 -2.37 17.54 5.57
C ALA A 112 -1.03 17.54 4.80
N VAL A 113 0.10 17.40 5.51
CA VAL A 113 1.44 17.34 4.89
C VAL A 113 1.55 16.16 3.90
N PHE A 114 1.00 15.01 4.26
CA PHE A 114 1.17 13.76 3.50
C PHE A 114 0.06 13.45 2.49
N LEU A 115 -0.91 14.38 2.29
CA LEU A 115 -1.92 14.26 1.23
C LEU A 115 -1.34 14.51 -0.16
N ASP A 116 -0.38 15.42 -0.28
CA ASP A 116 0.31 15.79 -1.51
C ASP A 116 1.78 15.33 -1.43
N LYS A 117 2.21 14.52 -2.38
CA LYS A 117 3.54 13.90 -2.36
C LYS A 117 4.68 14.89 -2.56
N ALA A 118 4.45 15.99 -3.30
CA ALA A 118 5.46 17.03 -3.49
C ALA A 118 5.67 17.80 -2.18
N THR A 119 4.59 18.17 -1.51
CA THR A 119 4.62 18.79 -0.17
C THR A 119 5.29 17.86 0.84
N ALA A 120 4.93 16.57 0.82
CA ALA A 120 5.54 15.56 1.67
C ALA A 120 7.05 15.44 1.45
N TYR A 121 7.52 15.40 0.20
CA TYR A 121 8.95 15.31 -0.11
C TYR A 121 9.72 16.54 0.36
N GLN A 122 9.17 17.74 0.15
CA GLN A 122 9.77 18.97 0.68
C GLN A 122 9.89 18.96 2.20
N ALA A 123 8.82 18.59 2.89
CA ALA A 123 8.80 18.54 4.35
C ALA A 123 9.76 17.47 4.91
N VAL A 124 9.81 16.28 4.29
CA VAL A 124 10.71 15.20 4.68
C VAL A 124 12.18 15.56 4.44
N GLN A 125 12.47 16.22 3.32
CA GLN A 125 13.83 16.71 3.03
C GLN A 125 14.29 17.75 4.03
N ALA A 126 13.38 18.62 4.50
CA ALA A 126 13.69 19.64 5.50
C ALA A 126 14.10 19.07 6.87
N VAL A 127 13.66 17.86 7.20
CA VAL A 127 14.07 17.14 8.43
C VAL A 127 15.25 16.19 8.20
N GLY A 128 15.89 16.24 7.02
CA GLY A 128 17.13 15.51 6.73
C GLY A 128 16.94 14.04 6.32
N VAL A 129 15.74 13.59 6.00
CA VAL A 129 15.52 12.25 5.47
C VAL A 129 15.68 12.27 3.94
N PRO A 130 16.49 11.37 3.36
CA PRO A 130 16.74 11.33 1.93
C PRO A 130 15.47 11.07 1.12
N VAL A 131 15.24 11.90 0.10
CA VAL A 131 14.22 11.71 -0.93
C VAL A 131 14.91 11.61 -2.30
N PRO A 132 14.33 10.91 -3.30
CA PRO A 132 14.89 10.92 -4.64
C PRO A 132 14.81 12.32 -5.26
N PRO A 133 15.59 12.66 -6.29
CA PRO A 133 15.32 13.82 -7.13
C PRO A 133 13.89 13.75 -7.66
N TRP A 134 13.18 14.89 -7.70
CA TRP A 134 11.78 14.90 -8.15
C TRP A 134 11.40 16.24 -8.76
N TRP A 135 10.43 16.21 -9.68
CA TRP A 135 9.83 17.38 -10.33
C TRP A 135 8.32 17.28 -10.26
N ARG A 136 7.66 18.38 -9.90
CA ARG A 136 6.21 18.52 -10.07
C ARG A 136 5.94 18.98 -11.49
N VAL A 137 5.16 18.23 -12.22
CA VAL A 137 4.94 18.39 -13.66
C VAL A 137 3.44 18.58 -13.91
N ARG A 138 3.11 19.62 -14.67
CA ARG A 138 1.74 19.98 -15.06
C ARG A 138 1.58 20.16 -16.56
N THR A 139 2.69 20.31 -17.29
CA THR A 139 2.69 20.50 -18.74
C THR A 139 3.56 19.45 -19.44
N GLU A 140 3.42 19.38 -20.75
CA GLU A 140 4.23 18.53 -21.62
C GLU A 140 5.72 18.92 -21.54
N GLU A 141 6.01 20.21 -21.61
CA GLU A 141 7.37 20.73 -21.62
C GLU A 141 8.08 20.40 -20.30
N GLU A 142 7.39 20.55 -19.18
CA GLU A 142 7.91 20.17 -17.86
C GLU A 142 8.18 18.66 -17.77
N LEU A 143 7.29 17.84 -18.33
CA LEU A 143 7.47 16.38 -18.37
C LEU A 143 8.70 15.99 -19.19
N VAL A 144 8.82 16.51 -20.41
CA VAL A 144 9.94 16.20 -21.31
C VAL A 144 11.26 16.64 -20.68
N ALA A 145 11.33 17.85 -20.14
CA ALA A 145 12.54 18.36 -19.49
C ALA A 145 12.96 17.51 -18.28
N ALA A 146 12.02 17.11 -17.44
CA ALA A 146 12.30 16.24 -16.28
C ALA A 146 12.79 14.86 -16.70
N VAL A 147 12.18 14.27 -17.74
CA VAL A 147 12.60 12.97 -18.28
C VAL A 147 14.01 13.05 -18.88
N GLU A 148 14.29 14.05 -19.69
CA GLU A 148 15.62 14.25 -20.30
C GLU A 148 16.71 14.46 -19.25
N THR A 149 16.42 15.22 -18.19
CA THR A 149 17.34 15.41 -17.07
C THR A 149 17.67 14.07 -16.40
N LEU A 150 16.67 13.25 -16.09
CA LEU A 150 16.87 11.94 -15.48
C LEU A 150 17.64 10.97 -16.39
N GLU A 151 17.34 10.96 -17.68
CA GLU A 151 18.05 10.11 -18.66
C GLU A 151 19.50 10.53 -18.84
N ALA A 152 19.81 11.83 -18.81
CA ALA A 152 21.17 12.34 -18.86
C ALA A 152 22.00 11.91 -17.64
N GLU A 153 21.34 11.74 -16.48
CA GLU A 153 21.96 11.20 -15.26
C GLU A 153 21.99 9.64 -15.22
N GLY A 154 21.52 8.98 -16.28
CA GLY A 154 21.50 7.53 -16.40
C GLY A 154 20.33 6.85 -15.69
N HIS A 155 19.32 7.60 -15.29
CA HIS A 155 18.13 7.09 -14.61
C HIS A 155 16.99 6.81 -15.60
N LYS A 156 16.20 5.77 -15.31
CA LYS A 156 14.87 5.61 -15.93
C LYS A 156 13.88 6.50 -15.21
N ALA A 157 13.11 7.29 -15.96
CA ALA A 157 12.09 8.13 -15.40
C ALA A 157 10.80 7.34 -15.11
N CYS A 158 10.12 7.70 -14.04
CA CYS A 158 8.75 7.29 -13.78
C CYS A 158 7.94 8.48 -13.27
N PHE A 159 6.61 8.38 -13.36
CA PHE A 159 5.72 9.38 -12.77
C PHE A 159 4.57 8.74 -12.00
N LYS A 160 4.01 9.51 -11.08
CA LYS A 160 2.83 9.18 -10.30
C LYS A 160 2.00 10.46 -10.05
N PRO A 161 0.68 10.38 -9.84
CA PRO A 161 -0.08 11.54 -9.40
C PRO A 161 0.48 12.12 -8.09
N ALA A 162 0.50 13.45 -7.98
CA ALA A 162 0.95 14.15 -6.77
C ALA A 162 0.05 13.81 -5.57
N ALA A 163 -1.25 13.63 -5.81
CA ALA A 163 -2.23 13.17 -4.82
C ALA A 163 -2.68 11.73 -5.11
N GLY A 164 -3.25 11.04 -4.11
CA GLY A 164 -3.76 9.68 -4.25
C GLY A 164 -2.87 8.61 -3.62
N ALA A 165 -3.36 7.38 -3.59
CA ALA A 165 -2.76 6.24 -2.90
C ALA A 165 -2.79 4.95 -3.73
N GLY A 166 -2.12 3.89 -3.25
CA GLY A 166 -2.22 2.55 -3.82
C GLY A 166 -1.50 2.34 -5.15
N GLY A 167 -0.62 3.26 -5.57
CA GLY A 167 0.12 3.16 -6.83
C GLY A 167 -0.76 3.41 -8.08
N VAL A 168 -1.98 3.90 -7.91
CA VAL A 168 -2.85 4.27 -9.03
C VAL A 168 -2.17 5.38 -9.84
N GLY A 169 -2.16 5.24 -11.17
CA GLY A 169 -1.53 6.21 -12.08
C GLY A 169 0.01 6.15 -12.14
N PHE A 170 0.66 5.24 -11.40
CA PHE A 170 2.11 5.04 -11.55
C PHE A 170 2.47 4.49 -12.92
N ARG A 171 3.40 5.14 -13.61
CA ARG A 171 3.93 4.69 -14.91
C ARG A 171 5.44 4.87 -14.97
N VAL A 172 6.09 3.97 -15.70
CA VAL A 172 7.52 4.02 -16.05
C VAL A 172 7.66 4.44 -17.49
N ILE A 173 8.41 5.50 -17.74
CA ILE A 173 8.60 6.03 -19.09
C ILE A 173 9.62 5.18 -19.84
N THR A 174 9.34 4.95 -21.13
CA THR A 174 10.24 4.26 -22.06
C THR A 174 10.34 5.02 -23.37
N ARG A 175 11.51 4.92 -24.02
CA ARG A 175 11.71 5.40 -25.41
C ARG A 175 11.35 4.33 -26.46
N ALA A 176 11.08 3.09 -26.01
CA ALA A 176 10.62 2.05 -26.93
C ALA A 176 9.21 2.37 -27.43
N PRO A 177 8.95 2.22 -28.74
CA PRO A 177 7.63 2.51 -29.31
C PRO A 177 6.58 1.52 -28.81
N PHE A 178 5.34 1.94 -28.82
CA PHE A 178 4.20 1.05 -28.56
C PHE A 178 4.14 -0.05 -29.64
N SER A 179 3.95 -1.28 -29.23
CA SER A 179 3.97 -2.44 -30.12
C SER A 179 2.94 -3.48 -29.74
N LEU A 180 2.71 -4.47 -30.59
CA LEU A 180 1.82 -5.60 -30.31
C LEU A 180 2.20 -6.37 -29.03
N ALA A 181 3.47 -6.34 -28.62
CA ALA A 181 3.89 -6.96 -27.37
C ALA A 181 3.23 -6.32 -26.15
N HIS A 182 2.90 -5.04 -26.19
CA HIS A 182 2.16 -4.36 -25.13
C HIS A 182 0.69 -4.79 -25.05
N LEU A 183 0.11 -5.18 -26.20
CA LEU A 183 -1.28 -5.66 -26.28
C LEU A 183 -1.38 -7.15 -25.91
N ASN A 184 -0.40 -7.96 -26.27
CA ASN A 184 -0.41 -9.41 -26.09
C ASN A 184 0.19 -9.86 -24.75
N GLY A 185 0.78 -8.92 -23.98
CA GLY A 185 1.40 -9.20 -22.67
C GLY A 185 0.45 -8.93 -21.51
N PHE A 186 0.93 -9.22 -20.30
CA PHE A 186 0.27 -8.74 -19.09
C PHE A 186 0.32 -7.22 -19.02
N PRO A 187 -0.67 -6.57 -18.34
CA PRO A 187 -0.63 -5.15 -18.08
C PRO A 187 0.71 -4.72 -17.48
N SER A 188 1.35 -3.74 -18.11
CA SER A 188 2.68 -3.27 -17.75
C SER A 188 2.61 -1.80 -17.31
N PRO A 189 3.38 -1.38 -16.30
CA PRO A 189 3.49 0.03 -15.94
C PRO A 189 4.29 0.85 -16.95
N TYR A 190 4.98 0.22 -17.91
CA TYR A 190 5.78 0.92 -18.92
C TYR A 190 4.89 1.57 -19.97
N VAL A 191 5.18 2.83 -20.27
CA VAL A 191 4.47 3.63 -21.28
C VAL A 191 5.47 4.41 -22.12
N PRO A 192 5.35 4.41 -23.47
CA PRO A 192 6.15 5.25 -24.35
C PRO A 192 5.95 6.74 -24.05
N LEU A 193 7.04 7.52 -24.08
CA LEU A 193 6.96 8.96 -23.80
C LEU A 193 6.08 9.69 -24.81
N ASP A 194 6.17 9.35 -26.10
CA ASP A 194 5.36 9.93 -27.16
C ASP A 194 3.86 9.78 -26.93
N LEU A 195 3.40 8.62 -26.43
CA LEU A 195 2.00 8.42 -26.06
C LEU A 195 1.57 9.25 -24.87
N VAL A 196 2.45 9.43 -23.88
CA VAL A 196 2.15 10.30 -22.72
C VAL A 196 2.04 11.75 -23.16
N VAL A 197 2.94 12.21 -24.03
CA VAL A 197 2.93 13.55 -24.61
C VAL A 197 1.65 13.78 -25.45
N GLU A 198 1.28 12.83 -26.29
CA GLU A 198 0.03 12.90 -27.08
C GLU A 198 -1.21 12.96 -26.17
N ALA A 199 -1.24 12.16 -25.11
CA ALA A 199 -2.31 12.17 -24.13
C ALA A 199 -2.40 13.52 -23.41
N LEU A 200 -1.28 14.15 -23.05
CA LEU A 200 -1.25 15.46 -22.43
C LEU A 200 -1.78 16.56 -23.37
N ARG A 201 -1.41 16.53 -24.65
CA ARG A 201 -1.90 17.48 -25.66
C ARG A 201 -3.39 17.39 -25.90
N SER A 202 -3.95 16.20 -25.72
CA SER A 202 -5.39 15.92 -25.93
C SER A 202 -6.23 16.05 -24.65
N ALA A 203 -5.60 16.30 -23.51
CA ALA A 203 -6.29 16.39 -22.23
C ALA A 203 -6.99 17.75 -22.07
N ASP A 204 -8.26 17.72 -21.68
CA ASP A 204 -9.02 18.92 -21.31
C ASP A 204 -8.70 19.40 -19.88
N GLU A 205 -8.23 18.50 -19.03
CA GLU A 205 -7.92 18.77 -17.63
C GLU A 205 -6.40 18.81 -17.37
N PRO A 206 -5.92 19.74 -16.54
CA PRO A 206 -4.51 19.79 -16.19
C PRO A 206 -4.09 18.57 -15.35
N VAL A 207 -2.93 18.03 -15.62
CA VAL A 207 -2.31 16.99 -14.79
C VAL A 207 -1.57 17.61 -13.62
N ASP A 208 -1.32 16.83 -12.58
CA ASP A 208 -0.46 17.19 -11.46
C ASP A 208 0.32 15.93 -11.04
N TRP A 209 1.50 15.76 -11.63
CA TRP A 209 2.31 14.57 -11.48
C TRP A 209 3.63 14.86 -10.77
N LEU A 210 4.13 13.84 -10.12
CA LEU A 210 5.48 13.80 -9.58
C LEU A 210 6.32 12.90 -10.49
N VAL A 211 7.31 13.47 -11.16
CA VAL A 211 8.31 12.74 -11.98
C VAL A 211 9.56 12.52 -11.14
N MET A 212 10.12 11.32 -11.20
CA MET A 212 11.26 10.91 -10.38
C MET A 212 12.00 9.73 -11.02
N PRO A 213 13.21 9.38 -10.57
CA PRO A 213 13.87 8.16 -11.01
C PRO A 213 13.08 6.91 -10.61
N LEU A 214 13.10 5.89 -11.46
CA LEU A 214 12.58 4.58 -11.10
C LEU A 214 13.47 3.96 -10.02
N LEU A 215 12.93 3.85 -8.82
CA LEU A 215 13.66 3.32 -7.67
C LEU A 215 13.81 1.79 -7.73
N GLY A 216 14.94 1.30 -7.25
CA GLY A 216 15.32 -0.10 -7.19
C GLY A 216 14.69 -0.89 -6.04
N GLN A 217 15.09 -2.13 -5.92
CA GLN A 217 14.75 -3.07 -4.85
C GLN A 217 15.88 -3.11 -3.79
N PRO A 218 15.57 -3.54 -2.55
CA PRO A 218 14.26 -3.92 -2.05
C PRO A 218 13.33 -2.74 -1.77
N GLU A 219 12.02 -2.99 -1.81
CA GLU A 219 11.03 -2.11 -1.19
C GLU A 219 10.92 -2.46 0.29
N VAL A 220 11.06 -1.47 1.16
CA VAL A 220 10.89 -1.64 2.60
C VAL A 220 9.77 -0.73 3.09
N SER A 221 8.74 -1.35 3.66
CA SER A 221 7.60 -0.66 4.29
C SER A 221 7.78 -0.72 5.79
N VAL A 222 8.15 0.40 6.42
CA VAL A 222 8.28 0.49 7.88
C VAL A 222 6.92 0.83 8.46
N ASP A 223 6.33 -0.10 9.19
CA ASP A 223 5.13 0.15 9.98
C ASP A 223 5.55 0.73 11.33
N CYS A 224 5.03 1.91 11.65
CA CYS A 224 5.27 2.59 12.91
C CYS A 224 4.00 2.60 13.75
N LEU A 225 4.15 2.43 15.06
CA LEU A 225 3.15 2.72 16.07
C LEU A 225 3.71 3.80 16.99
N THR A 226 3.14 4.99 16.92
CA THR A 226 3.55 6.16 17.71
C THR A 226 2.44 6.50 18.70
N ALA A 227 2.79 6.60 19.96
CA ALA A 227 1.84 7.00 20.99
C ALA A 227 1.52 8.51 20.91
N PRO A 228 0.40 8.97 21.49
CA PRO A 228 0.07 10.40 21.54
C PRO A 228 1.10 11.28 22.27
N ASP A 229 1.98 10.67 23.08
CA ASP A 229 3.10 11.36 23.72
C ASP A 229 4.30 11.62 22.79
N GLY A 230 4.17 11.25 21.50
CA GLY A 230 5.18 11.38 20.47
C GLY A 230 6.22 10.24 20.42
N ARG A 231 6.19 9.30 21.36
CA ARG A 231 7.16 8.20 21.40
C ARG A 231 6.77 7.07 20.45
N VAL A 232 7.71 6.65 19.62
CA VAL A 232 7.54 5.48 18.75
C VAL A 232 7.64 4.21 19.59
N ARG A 233 6.54 3.48 19.71
CA ARG A 233 6.43 2.20 20.43
C ARG A 233 6.82 1.00 19.56
N MET A 234 6.72 1.14 18.24
CA MET A 234 7.11 0.12 17.28
C MET A 234 7.59 0.79 15.98
N ALA A 235 8.68 0.28 15.42
CA ALA A 235 9.08 0.54 14.04
C ALA A 235 9.68 -0.73 13.46
N VAL A 236 8.99 -1.38 12.52
CA VAL A 236 9.40 -2.64 11.92
C VAL A 236 9.28 -2.56 10.40
N GLY A 237 10.38 -2.81 9.70
CA GLY A 237 10.40 -2.86 8.26
C GLY A 237 9.93 -4.20 7.73
N ARG A 238 8.96 -4.19 6.81
CA ARG A 238 8.59 -5.33 5.97
C ARG A 238 9.30 -5.21 4.64
N THR A 239 10.13 -6.18 4.30
CA THR A 239 10.84 -6.22 3.02
C THR A 239 9.99 -6.89 1.95
N LYS A 240 10.09 -6.36 0.72
CA LYS A 240 9.42 -6.91 -0.44
C LYS A 240 10.40 -7.01 -1.61
N ASN A 241 10.72 -8.24 -1.99
CA ASN A 241 11.54 -8.54 -3.14
C ASN A 241 10.86 -9.62 -4.00
N GLY A 242 10.21 -9.21 -5.07
CA GLY A 242 9.34 -10.09 -5.85
C GLY A 242 8.22 -10.69 -4.99
N ARG A 243 8.17 -12.04 -4.89
CA ARG A 243 7.23 -12.76 -4.03
C ARG A 243 7.73 -12.96 -2.61
N ARG A 244 9.03 -12.79 -2.37
CA ARG A 244 9.64 -12.97 -1.05
C ARG A 244 9.31 -11.76 -0.17
N ARG A 245 9.00 -12.05 1.08
CA ARG A 245 8.73 -11.09 2.15
C ARG A 245 9.60 -11.45 3.34
N GLY A 246 9.98 -10.46 4.11
CA GLY A 246 10.72 -10.65 5.36
C GLY A 246 10.56 -9.44 6.26
N PHE A 247 11.26 -9.45 7.38
CA PHE A 247 11.31 -8.34 8.33
C PHE A 247 12.72 -7.81 8.48
N THR A 248 12.84 -6.54 8.79
CA THR A 248 14.12 -5.88 9.05
C THR A 248 14.00 -4.83 10.15
N LEU A 249 15.06 -4.74 10.96
CA LEU A 249 15.31 -3.63 11.89
C LEU A 249 16.56 -2.86 11.47
N HIS A 250 16.95 -2.93 10.20
CA HIS A 250 18.17 -2.27 9.72
C HIS A 250 18.07 -0.76 9.95
N PRO A 251 19.07 -0.13 10.60
CA PRO A 251 19.01 1.28 11.01
C PRO A 251 18.74 2.24 9.85
N SER A 252 19.27 1.98 8.66
CA SER A 252 19.07 2.84 7.49
C SER A 252 17.61 3.01 7.04
N PHE A 253 16.69 2.15 7.50
CA PHE A 253 15.25 2.28 7.26
C PHE A 253 14.50 2.68 8.53
N ILE A 254 14.91 2.12 9.68
CA ILE A 254 14.18 2.30 10.94
C ILE A 254 14.41 3.68 11.54
N GLU A 255 15.65 4.18 11.55
CA GLU A 255 15.95 5.50 12.12
C GLU A 255 15.28 6.65 11.35
N PRO A 256 15.36 6.72 10.00
CA PRO A 256 14.60 7.73 9.26
C PRO A 256 13.09 7.63 9.47
N ALA A 257 12.54 6.42 9.58
CA ALA A 257 11.12 6.24 9.84
C ALA A 257 10.71 6.73 11.25
N ARG A 258 11.51 6.43 12.29
CA ARG A 258 11.31 6.96 13.64
C ARG A 258 11.40 8.50 13.66
N LEU A 259 12.43 9.05 13.02
CA LEU A 259 12.59 10.50 12.90
C LEU A 259 11.37 11.17 12.27
N LEU A 260 10.84 10.61 11.17
CA LEU A 260 9.62 11.15 10.53
C LEU A 260 8.40 11.02 11.43
N ALA A 261 8.23 9.87 12.09
CA ALA A 261 7.10 9.63 12.98
C ALA A 261 7.08 10.61 14.16
N GLU A 262 8.24 10.92 14.71
CA GLU A 262 8.41 11.88 15.82
C GLU A 262 8.29 13.33 15.33
N ALA A 263 9.00 13.71 14.26
CA ALA A 263 9.04 15.08 13.77
C ALA A 263 7.68 15.61 13.30
N PHE A 264 6.85 14.74 12.72
CA PHE A 264 5.52 15.09 12.22
C PHE A 264 4.38 14.64 13.15
N GLY A 265 4.67 14.08 14.32
CA GLY A 265 3.64 13.57 15.22
C GLY A 265 2.73 12.54 14.55
N LEU A 266 3.30 11.58 13.82
CA LEU A 266 2.54 10.54 13.13
C LEU A 266 1.97 9.53 14.13
N HIS A 267 1.01 9.99 14.95
CA HIS A 267 0.40 9.19 16.00
C HIS A 267 -0.29 7.93 15.44
N TYR A 268 -0.30 6.89 16.25
CA TYR A 268 -0.88 5.58 15.97
C TYR A 268 -0.19 4.85 14.82
N LEU A 269 -0.96 4.13 14.01
CA LEU A 269 -0.42 3.28 12.95
C LEU A 269 -0.21 4.07 11.66
N THR A 270 1.03 4.16 11.25
CA THR A 270 1.46 4.78 9.99
C THR A 270 2.41 3.86 9.24
N ASN A 271 2.58 4.10 7.94
CA ASN A 271 3.45 3.28 7.12
C ASN A 271 4.35 4.17 6.25
N ILE A 272 5.65 4.04 6.44
CA ILE A 272 6.69 4.82 5.79
C ILE A 272 7.45 3.90 4.85
N GLN A 273 7.51 4.25 3.56
CA GLN A 273 8.02 3.36 2.53
C GLN A 273 9.31 3.88 1.93
N PHE A 274 10.29 3.00 1.81
CA PHE A 274 11.59 3.26 1.20
C PHE A 274 11.85 2.33 0.03
N ARG A 275 12.64 2.80 -0.92
CA ARG A 275 13.26 2.02 -1.99
C ARG A 275 14.68 2.51 -2.23
N MET A 276 15.42 1.81 -3.09
CA MET A 276 16.82 2.11 -3.33
C MET A 276 17.00 3.04 -4.52
N LEU A 277 17.84 4.07 -4.36
CA LEU A 277 18.43 4.83 -5.46
C LEU A 277 19.94 4.52 -5.47
N GLY A 278 20.35 3.64 -6.37
CA GLY A 278 21.66 2.98 -6.24
C GLY A 278 21.69 2.10 -4.98
N ASP A 279 22.65 2.36 -4.10
CA ASP A 279 22.81 1.66 -2.81
C ASP A 279 22.16 2.40 -1.63
N ASP A 280 21.61 3.58 -1.86
CA ASP A 280 21.06 4.44 -0.83
C ASP A 280 19.54 4.24 -0.70
N PRO A 281 19.02 4.02 0.53
CA PRO A 281 17.58 4.03 0.78
C PRO A 281 17.04 5.46 0.74
N VAL A 282 16.01 5.67 -0.07
CA VAL A 282 15.31 6.95 -0.20
C VAL A 282 13.82 6.78 0.07
N LEU A 283 13.19 7.81 0.58
CA LEU A 283 11.75 7.79 0.83
C LEU A 283 10.97 7.65 -0.48
N MET A 284 9.99 6.74 -0.47
CA MET A 284 9.06 6.56 -1.58
C MET A 284 7.67 7.14 -1.27
N ASP A 285 7.16 6.93 -0.06
CA ASP A 285 5.82 7.37 0.35
C ASP A 285 5.64 7.33 1.88
N VAL A 286 4.73 8.16 2.40
CA VAL A 286 4.28 8.13 3.81
C VAL A 286 2.77 8.02 3.84
N ASN A 287 2.26 7.00 4.50
CA ASN A 287 0.84 6.77 4.67
C ASN A 287 0.44 7.03 6.13
N THR A 288 -0.48 7.94 6.35
CA THR A 288 -0.99 8.34 7.67
C THR A 288 -2.05 7.38 8.23
N ARG A 289 -2.04 6.15 7.80
CA ARG A 289 -3.01 5.09 8.11
C ARG A 289 -2.35 3.72 8.12
N PRO A 290 -3.00 2.70 8.73
CA PRO A 290 -2.53 1.32 8.65
C PRO A 290 -2.38 0.85 7.20
N ALA A 291 -1.25 0.21 6.90
CA ALA A 291 -1.03 -0.41 5.60
C ALA A 291 -1.86 -1.69 5.46
N GLY A 292 -2.31 -2.02 4.23
CA GLY A 292 -2.98 -3.31 3.98
C GLY A 292 -2.13 -4.52 4.38
N GLY A 293 -0.80 -4.42 4.27
CA GLY A 293 0.13 -5.47 4.69
C GLY A 293 0.48 -5.50 6.18
N LEU A 294 -0.04 -4.60 7.02
CA LEU A 294 0.29 -4.51 8.44
C LEU A 294 0.09 -5.84 9.19
N HIS A 295 -0.94 -6.60 8.83
CA HIS A 295 -1.25 -7.89 9.43
C HIS A 295 -0.09 -8.90 9.41
N GLN A 296 0.85 -8.72 8.47
CA GLN A 296 2.02 -9.60 8.31
C GLN A 296 2.94 -9.53 9.54
N LEU A 297 2.88 -8.46 10.34
CA LEU A 297 3.65 -8.34 11.59
C LEU A 297 3.31 -9.44 12.61
N SER A 298 2.15 -10.09 12.49
CA SER A 298 1.83 -11.27 13.30
C SER A 298 2.81 -12.43 13.09
N GLN A 299 3.44 -12.52 11.92
CA GLN A 299 4.45 -13.53 11.64
C GLN A 299 5.75 -13.32 12.43
N CYS A 300 6.01 -12.10 12.89
CA CYS A 300 7.10 -11.81 13.83
C CYS A 300 6.62 -11.62 15.28
N GLY A 301 5.39 -12.02 15.57
CA GLY A 301 4.85 -12.06 16.94
C GLY A 301 4.28 -10.73 17.45
N ILE A 302 3.98 -9.78 16.55
CA ILE A 302 3.44 -8.46 16.91
C ILE A 302 1.96 -8.37 16.54
N ASN A 303 1.12 -7.98 17.52
CA ASN A 303 -0.26 -7.56 17.30
C ASN A 303 -0.37 -6.03 17.32
N ALA A 304 0.06 -5.39 16.24
CA ALA A 304 0.04 -3.93 16.11
C ALA A 304 -1.39 -3.33 16.12
N PRO A 305 -2.41 -3.94 15.49
CA PRO A 305 -3.78 -3.46 15.58
C PRO A 305 -4.29 -3.30 17.00
N TRP A 306 -4.08 -4.30 17.85
CA TRP A 306 -4.54 -4.25 19.22
C TRP A 306 -3.79 -3.21 20.06
N ALA A 307 -2.47 -3.15 19.92
CA ALA A 307 -1.67 -2.13 20.61
C ALA A 307 -2.09 -0.71 20.23
N ALA A 308 -2.45 -0.46 18.97
CA ALA A 308 -2.96 0.84 18.53
C ALA A 308 -4.33 1.18 19.16
N VAL A 309 -5.22 0.19 19.29
CA VAL A 309 -6.51 0.36 19.97
C VAL A 309 -6.31 0.66 21.45
N GLN A 310 -5.38 -0.03 22.13
CA GLN A 310 -5.04 0.26 23.51
C GLN A 310 -4.56 1.71 23.69
N LEU A 311 -3.63 2.18 22.86
CA LEU A 311 -3.18 3.58 22.88
C LEU A 311 -4.32 4.57 22.62
N ALA A 312 -5.25 4.24 21.70
CA ALA A 312 -6.39 5.10 21.40
C ALA A 312 -7.37 5.19 22.60
N LEU A 313 -7.46 4.13 23.41
CA LEU A 313 -8.24 4.10 24.65
C LEU A 313 -7.50 4.73 25.85
N GLY A 314 -6.31 5.30 25.65
CA GLY A 314 -5.50 5.87 26.72
C GLY A 314 -4.76 4.85 27.58
N GLU A 315 -4.69 3.59 27.13
CA GLU A 315 -3.95 2.53 27.84
C GLU A 315 -2.46 2.58 27.43
N GLU A 316 -1.56 2.33 28.36
CA GLU A 316 -0.13 2.28 28.06
C GLU A 316 0.24 0.98 27.34
N THR A 317 1.07 1.11 26.30
CA THR A 317 1.74 -0.02 25.66
C THR A 317 3.24 0.17 25.77
N GLY A 318 3.95 -0.89 26.15
CA GLY A 318 5.42 -0.89 26.15
C GLY A 318 6.00 -0.82 24.72
N GLU A 319 7.32 -0.71 24.65
CA GLU A 319 8.02 -0.83 23.36
C GLU A 319 7.82 -2.25 22.80
N MET A 320 7.51 -2.31 21.51
CA MET A 320 7.23 -3.57 20.82
C MET A 320 8.40 -3.90 19.90
N VAL A 321 9.19 -4.87 20.31
CA VAL A 321 10.30 -5.42 19.52
C VAL A 321 9.88 -6.79 18.99
N PRO A 322 10.03 -7.05 17.65
CA PRO A 322 9.65 -8.35 17.11
C PRO A 322 10.51 -9.47 17.72
N PRO A 323 9.89 -10.49 18.33
CA PRO A 323 10.63 -11.62 18.91
C PRO A 323 11.19 -12.56 17.83
N LEU A 324 10.68 -12.50 16.61
CA LEU A 324 11.06 -13.37 15.49
C LEU A 324 11.51 -12.50 14.31
N LEU A 325 12.82 -12.45 14.07
CA LEU A 325 13.41 -11.85 12.87
C LEU A 325 14.10 -12.94 12.05
N GLY A 326 14.18 -12.72 10.72
CA GLY A 326 15.01 -13.54 9.84
C GLY A 326 14.31 -14.71 9.15
N GLN A 327 13.00 -14.85 9.28
CA GLN A 327 12.24 -15.78 8.44
C GLN A 327 11.66 -15.08 7.23
N ASP A 328 12.07 -15.52 6.04
CA ASP A 328 11.41 -15.13 4.80
C ASP A 328 10.11 -15.91 4.62
N TYR A 329 9.08 -15.26 4.12
CA TYR A 329 7.77 -15.87 3.85
C TYR A 329 7.23 -15.40 2.50
N THR A 330 6.19 -16.06 2.00
CA THR A 330 5.41 -15.63 0.85
C THR A 330 3.96 -15.42 1.26
N VAL A 331 3.31 -14.43 0.66
CA VAL A 331 1.89 -14.16 0.92
C VAL A 331 1.05 -14.93 -0.10
N LEU A 332 0.11 -15.72 0.40
CA LEU A 332 -0.89 -16.43 -0.39
C LEU A 332 -2.27 -15.81 -0.13
N ALA A 333 -3.00 -15.51 -1.19
CA ALA A 333 -4.41 -15.16 -1.10
C ALA A 333 -5.25 -16.44 -1.07
N GLY A 334 -6.17 -16.53 -0.11
CA GLY A 334 -7.12 -17.63 0.00
C GLY A 334 -8.57 -17.17 -0.13
N PRO A 335 -9.50 -18.02 -0.58
CA PRO A 335 -10.91 -17.70 -0.63
C PRO A 335 -11.48 -17.52 0.78
N ARG A 336 -12.38 -16.53 0.94
CA ARG A 336 -13.18 -16.36 2.16
C ARG A 336 -14.66 -16.40 1.79
N PRO A 337 -15.54 -16.97 2.64
CA PRO A 337 -16.98 -16.93 2.41
C PRO A 337 -17.47 -15.48 2.42
N VAL A 338 -18.32 -15.14 1.46
CA VAL A 338 -19.09 -13.90 1.48
C VAL A 338 -20.38 -14.16 2.27
N ARG A 339 -20.67 -13.35 3.29
CA ARG A 339 -21.97 -13.37 3.94
C ARG A 339 -22.86 -12.35 3.24
N PRO A 340 -24.11 -12.69 2.89
CA PRO A 340 -25.04 -11.69 2.36
C PRO A 340 -25.20 -10.57 3.38
N VAL A 341 -24.85 -9.35 3.00
CA VAL A 341 -25.18 -8.16 3.77
C VAL A 341 -26.62 -7.83 3.40
N SER A 342 -27.53 -7.81 4.39
CA SER A 342 -28.89 -7.34 4.16
C SER A 342 -28.82 -5.85 3.84
N LEU A 343 -28.89 -5.51 2.56
CA LEU A 343 -29.02 -4.12 2.14
C LEU A 343 -30.37 -3.60 2.68
N PRO A 344 -30.42 -2.42 3.28
CA PRO A 344 -31.69 -1.79 3.54
C PRO A 344 -32.41 -1.68 2.20
N HIS A 345 -33.65 -2.17 2.14
CA HIS A 345 -34.48 -2.13 0.94
C HIS A 345 -34.49 -0.70 0.41
N GLN A 346 -33.71 -0.44 -0.65
CA GLN A 346 -34.00 0.70 -1.50
C GLN A 346 -35.35 0.37 -2.12
N ARG A 347 -36.37 1.18 -1.80
CA ARG A 347 -37.64 1.12 -2.52
C ARG A 347 -37.32 1.38 -3.99
N THR A 348 -37.28 0.31 -4.77
CA THR A 348 -37.23 0.38 -6.23
C THR A 348 -38.65 0.68 -6.73
N ASP A 349 -39.11 1.91 -6.50
CA ASP A 349 -40.34 2.40 -7.12
C ASP A 349 -40.07 3.05 -8.51
N ALA A 350 -38.90 2.87 -9.07
CA ALA A 350 -38.62 3.25 -10.45
C ALA A 350 -38.55 1.97 -11.31
N PRO A 351 -39.40 1.84 -12.35
CA PRO A 351 -39.26 0.74 -13.29
C PRO A 351 -37.89 0.84 -13.97
N ALA A 352 -37.16 -0.27 -14.02
CA ALA A 352 -35.88 -0.35 -14.70
C ALA A 352 -36.00 0.24 -16.12
N PRO A 353 -35.08 1.10 -16.57
CA PRO A 353 -35.08 1.58 -17.92
C PRO A 353 -35.00 0.37 -18.88
N ALA A 354 -35.96 0.27 -19.78
CA ALA A 354 -35.98 -0.78 -20.78
C ALA A 354 -34.71 -0.69 -21.61
N LEU A 355 -33.93 -1.78 -21.64
CA LEU A 355 -32.79 -1.88 -22.53
C LEU A 355 -33.25 -1.63 -23.95
N PRO A 356 -32.56 -0.80 -24.76
CA PRO A 356 -32.91 -0.59 -26.15
C PRO A 356 -32.85 -1.95 -26.87
N ALA A 357 -33.96 -2.27 -27.57
CA ALA A 357 -34.05 -3.50 -28.34
C ALA A 357 -32.95 -3.51 -29.41
N VAL A 358 -32.12 -4.57 -29.38
CA VAL A 358 -31.13 -4.80 -30.44
C VAL A 358 -31.92 -5.02 -31.74
N PRO A 359 -31.71 -4.20 -32.79
CA PRO A 359 -32.42 -4.40 -34.07
C PRO A 359 -32.05 -5.76 -34.63
N ALA A 360 -33.07 -6.52 -35.04
CA ALA A 360 -32.88 -7.81 -35.72
C ALA A 360 -32.08 -7.60 -37.02
N PRO A 361 -31.15 -8.48 -37.38
CA PRO A 361 -30.39 -8.36 -38.60
C PRO A 361 -31.36 -8.47 -39.82
N ALA A 362 -31.22 -7.52 -40.74
CA ALA A 362 -32.01 -7.48 -41.97
C ALA A 362 -31.82 -8.78 -42.80
N PRO A 363 -32.87 -9.29 -43.49
CA PRO A 363 -32.75 -10.45 -44.33
C PRO A 363 -31.80 -10.17 -45.51
N ARG A 364 -30.83 -11.08 -45.71
CA ARG A 364 -29.90 -11.01 -46.85
C ARG A 364 -30.62 -11.47 -48.11
N ASP A 365 -30.79 -10.60 -49.05
CA ASP A 365 -31.25 -10.91 -50.39
C ASP A 365 -30.27 -11.85 -51.10
N GLY A 366 -30.84 -12.90 -51.66
CA GLY A 366 -30.11 -13.92 -52.41
C GLY A 366 -29.64 -13.43 -53.76
N GLY A 367 -28.33 -13.25 -53.92
CA GLY A 367 -27.68 -13.07 -55.21
C GLY A 367 -26.70 -14.23 -55.45
N ARG A 368 -27.01 -15.07 -56.43
CA ARG A 368 -26.14 -16.16 -56.91
C ARG A 368 -24.90 -15.59 -57.61
N SER A 369 -23.71 -16.02 -57.24
CA SER A 369 -22.62 -16.33 -58.19
C SER A 369 -21.58 -17.20 -57.51
N GLY A 370 -21.21 -18.31 -58.13
CA GLY A 370 -20.29 -19.29 -57.60
C GLY A 370 -18.84 -18.95 -57.83
N ALA A 371 -18.05 -19.33 -56.88
CA ALA A 371 -16.63 -19.71 -57.08
C ALA A 371 -16.19 -20.49 -55.84
N GLY A 372 -15.76 -21.72 -56.03
CA GLY A 372 -15.38 -22.64 -54.96
C GLY A 372 -14.09 -22.24 -54.24
N VAL A 373 -14.13 -22.30 -52.93
CA VAL A 373 -12.96 -22.35 -52.07
C VAL A 373 -13.15 -23.51 -51.12
N ARG A 374 -12.14 -24.38 -51.10
CA ARG A 374 -12.08 -25.60 -50.30
C ARG A 374 -12.06 -25.28 -48.82
N ALA A 375 -12.95 -25.94 -48.08
CA ALA A 375 -12.98 -25.95 -46.63
C ALA A 375 -11.89 -26.85 -46.06
N HIS A 376 -11.14 -26.36 -45.07
CA HIS A 376 -10.38 -27.16 -44.14
C HIS A 376 -11.22 -27.36 -42.84
N PRO A 377 -11.21 -28.57 -42.27
CA PRO A 377 -12.10 -28.88 -41.13
C PRO A 377 -11.57 -28.34 -39.82
N CYS A 378 -12.49 -27.76 -39.07
CA CYS A 378 -12.33 -27.38 -37.69
C CYS A 378 -12.43 -28.62 -36.80
N VAL A 379 -11.49 -28.77 -35.88
CA VAL A 379 -11.41 -29.90 -34.93
C VAL A 379 -12.45 -29.69 -33.85
N GLN A 380 -13.40 -30.61 -33.75
CA GLN A 380 -14.25 -30.81 -32.59
C GLN A 380 -13.69 -31.93 -31.72
N GLY A 381 -13.76 -31.71 -30.41
CA GLY A 381 -14.02 -32.79 -29.44
C GLY A 381 -12.84 -33.52 -28.86
N LEU A 382 -12.59 -33.28 -27.57
CA LEU A 382 -11.92 -34.21 -26.70
C LEU A 382 -12.86 -34.58 -25.55
N GLN A 383 -13.56 -35.73 -25.76
CA GLN A 383 -14.16 -36.50 -24.70
C GLN A 383 -13.14 -37.55 -24.19
N ARG A 384 -13.26 -37.81 -22.90
CA ARG A 384 -12.46 -38.68 -22.04
C ARG A 384 -12.32 -40.12 -22.60
N ASP A 385 -11.14 -40.70 -22.43
CA ASP A 385 -11.07 -42.13 -22.21
C ASP A 385 -9.93 -42.49 -21.22
N HIS A 386 -10.25 -43.42 -20.30
CA HIS A 386 -9.37 -43.95 -19.30
C HIS A 386 -8.64 -45.19 -19.86
N GLY A 387 -7.32 -45.10 -20.02
CA GLY A 387 -6.51 -46.22 -20.41
C GLY A 387 -5.20 -46.29 -19.59
N ARG A 388 -5.13 -47.34 -18.74
CA ARG A 388 -3.93 -47.68 -17.97
C ARG A 388 -2.78 -48.12 -18.89
N HIS A 389 -1.64 -47.44 -18.87
CA HIS A 389 -0.39 -48.05 -19.27
C HIS A 389 0.72 -47.73 -18.27
N ARG A 390 1.18 -48.78 -17.60
CA ARG A 390 2.44 -48.79 -16.82
C ARG A 390 3.60 -48.79 -17.79
N ALA A 391 4.40 -47.70 -17.78
CA ALA A 391 5.74 -47.69 -18.37
C ALA A 391 6.78 -47.67 -17.25
N ARG A 392 7.67 -48.64 -17.30
CA ARG A 392 8.83 -48.81 -16.39
C ARG A 392 9.82 -47.70 -16.70
N LEU A 393 10.23 -46.92 -15.68
CA LEU A 393 11.35 -46.00 -15.75
C LEU A 393 12.63 -46.72 -15.35
N SER A 394 13.62 -46.70 -16.23
CA SER A 394 14.99 -47.13 -15.96
C SER A 394 15.73 -46.01 -15.24
N PRO A 395 16.68 -46.29 -14.34
CA PRO A 395 17.40 -45.27 -13.58
C PRO A 395 18.58 -44.70 -14.38
N THR A 396 18.66 -43.37 -14.43
CA THR A 396 19.83 -42.62 -14.89
C THR A 396 20.87 -42.48 -13.76
N PRO A 397 22.18 -42.48 -14.07
CA PRO A 397 23.25 -42.51 -13.08
C PRO A 397 23.51 -41.11 -12.46
N ARG A 398 23.80 -41.10 -11.15
CA ARG A 398 24.27 -39.96 -10.38
C ARG A 398 25.72 -39.55 -10.77
N PRO A 399 26.04 -38.25 -10.82
CA PRO A 399 27.44 -37.82 -10.89
C PRO A 399 28.13 -37.89 -9.51
N PRO A 400 29.43 -37.97 -9.43
CA PRO A 400 30.18 -38.25 -8.22
C PRO A 400 30.32 -37.03 -7.31
N LEU A 401 30.37 -37.31 -6.02
CA LEU A 401 30.68 -36.39 -4.93
C LEU A 401 32.15 -35.92 -5.01
N LEU A 402 32.38 -34.64 -5.20
CA LEU A 402 33.66 -33.98 -4.98
C LEU A 402 33.77 -33.57 -3.51
N THR A 403 34.57 -34.32 -2.77
CA THR A 403 35.10 -33.94 -1.46
C THR A 403 36.20 -32.91 -1.66
N SER A 404 35.99 -31.65 -1.23
CA SER A 404 37.08 -30.70 -1.05
C SER A 404 37.25 -30.35 0.41
N ARG A 405 38.51 -30.55 0.82
CA ARG A 405 39.06 -30.38 2.17
C ARG A 405 38.92 -28.95 2.68
N LEU A 406 38.52 -28.84 3.97
CA LEU A 406 38.80 -27.68 4.79
C LEU A 406 40.30 -27.43 4.91
N SER A 407 40.76 -26.24 4.63
CA SER A 407 42.00 -25.70 5.13
C SER A 407 41.69 -24.46 6.01
N LEU A 408 41.96 -24.66 7.27
CA LEU A 408 42.02 -23.62 8.28
C LEU A 408 43.19 -22.66 7.98
N PHE A 409 42.84 -21.36 7.83
CA PHE A 409 43.86 -20.30 7.95
C PHE A 409 43.49 -19.43 9.16
N THR A 410 44.26 -19.62 10.21
CA THR A 410 44.37 -18.70 11.34
C THR A 410 45.30 -17.55 10.95
N SER A 411 44.84 -16.32 11.05
CA SER A 411 45.73 -15.16 11.13
C SER A 411 45.26 -14.23 12.23
N ARG A 412 46.22 -13.99 13.14
CA ARG A 412 46.16 -13.14 14.36
C ARG A 412 46.07 -11.66 13.96
N PRO A 413 45.52 -10.80 14.84
CA PRO A 413 45.59 -9.35 14.69
C PRO A 413 46.90 -8.77 15.16
N SER A 414 47.32 -7.70 14.52
CA SER A 414 48.44 -6.85 14.95
C SER A 414 47.93 -5.47 15.35
N PRO A 415 48.49 -4.84 16.38
CA PRO A 415 47.95 -3.60 16.93
C PRO A 415 48.64 -2.37 16.33
N PHE A 416 47.91 -1.30 16.12
CA PHE A 416 48.51 0.03 15.98
C PHE A 416 47.87 1.01 16.94
N THR A 417 48.76 1.56 17.73
CA THR A 417 48.66 2.53 18.80
C THR A 417 48.29 3.94 18.31
N SER A 418 47.44 4.54 19.10
CA SER A 418 47.36 5.96 19.54
C SER A 418 48.21 7.03 18.87
N HIS A 419 47.58 8.16 18.55
CA HIS A 419 48.02 9.50 18.95
C HIS A 419 46.91 10.53 18.81
N HIS A 420 46.48 11.12 19.93
CA HIS A 420 45.92 12.47 20.03
C HIS A 420 47.04 13.50 19.92
N PRO A 421 46.81 14.80 19.56
CA PRO A 421 46.26 15.71 20.56
C PRO A 421 45.30 16.82 20.07
N LEU A 422 44.44 17.17 20.99
CA LEU A 422 43.85 18.46 21.37
C LEU A 422 44.45 19.76 20.76
N THR A 423 43.58 20.69 20.42
CA THR A 423 43.46 22.14 20.77
C THR A 423 42.62 22.79 19.65
N GLY A 424 41.65 23.60 19.99
CA GLY A 424 41.52 24.94 20.31
C GLY A 424 40.05 25.37 20.28
N LEU A 425 39.61 25.88 21.41
CA LEU A 425 38.47 26.77 21.59
C LEU A 425 38.66 28.05 20.78
N ASP A 426 37.58 28.66 20.22
CA ASP A 426 37.09 29.94 20.67
C ASP A 426 35.97 30.52 19.75
N GLN A 427 34.88 30.84 20.44
CA GLN A 427 34.05 32.05 20.37
C GLN A 427 33.66 32.63 19.00
N PHE A 428 32.37 32.75 18.75
CA PHE A 428 31.78 34.06 18.48
C PHE A 428 30.33 34.14 18.97
N ARG A 429 30.13 35.12 19.83
CA ARG A 429 28.84 35.58 20.38
C ARG A 429 28.34 36.80 19.56
N ALA A 430 27.00 36.87 19.52
CA ALA A 430 26.11 38.03 19.69
C ALA A 430 25.92 39.03 18.55
N THR A 431 24.70 39.06 18.12
CA THR A 431 23.64 40.09 18.08
C THR A 431 24.05 41.53 17.62
N PRO A 432 23.12 42.40 17.13
CA PRO A 432 21.70 42.43 17.43
C PRO A 432 20.75 42.01 16.27
#